data_94d11dd2ad45f9e008df8466382aa544
#
_entry.id   94d11dd2ad45f9e008df8466382aa544
#
_cell.length_a   1.000
_cell.length_b   1.000
_cell.length_c   1.000
_cell.angle_alpha   90.00
_cell.angle_beta   90.00
_cell.angle_gamma   90.00
#
_symmetry.space_group_name_H-M   'P 1'
#
loop_
_entity.id
_entity.type
_entity.pdbx_description
1 polymer ?
#
loop_
_entity_poly.entity_id
_entity_poly.type
_entity_poly.pdbx_seq_one_letter_code
_entity_poly.pdbx_strand_id
1 'polypeptide(L)'
;MGLLTGKTALVTGGTRGIGRGIVERFVEEGADVAFTYVSSPDKANALAEELAKGGRKVVAIQSDAGDFNAAQAAVDQAVTEFGRLDVLVNNAGITRDQLLMRMSEEDWDNVIATNLKSVFNMTKAVMRTMLKQRSGSIINMSSVVGVKGNAGQSNYAASKAGIIGFTKSVALELGSRNIRSNSIAPGFIETEMTGALDEKVVEEWRQAIPLKRGGTPTDVANACVFLGSDLSAYITGQTLHVCGGMLT
;
A
#
# COMPACT_ATOMS: atom_id res chain seq x y z
N MET A 1 6.18 -21.66 10.79
CA MET A 1 6.86 -21.06 9.63
C MET A 1 5.91 -20.02 9.07
N GLY A 2 6.33 -18.75 8.96
CA GLY A 2 5.44 -17.68 8.51
C GLY A 2 5.10 -17.80 7.02
N LEU A 3 3.99 -17.19 6.61
CA LEU A 3 3.47 -17.24 5.22
C LEU A 3 4.36 -16.55 4.20
N LEU A 4 5.26 -15.67 4.64
CA LEU A 4 6.20 -14.93 3.80
C LEU A 4 7.66 -15.31 4.04
N THR A 5 7.91 -16.45 4.70
CA THR A 5 9.27 -16.94 4.97
C THR A 5 10.06 -17.09 3.65
N GLY A 6 11.24 -16.45 3.58
CA GLY A 6 12.12 -16.45 2.41
C GLY A 6 11.66 -15.54 1.26
N LYS A 7 10.60 -14.75 1.44
CA LYS A 7 10.19 -13.70 0.49
C LYS A 7 10.80 -12.36 0.89
N THR A 8 10.95 -11.51 -0.10
CA THR A 8 11.40 -10.12 0.06
C THR A 8 10.31 -9.16 -0.39
N ALA A 9 10.11 -8.08 0.35
CA ALA A 9 9.06 -7.12 0.08
C ALA A 9 9.56 -5.67 0.07
N LEU A 10 8.92 -4.83 -0.74
CA LEU A 10 9.08 -3.38 -0.71
C LEU A 10 7.72 -2.73 -0.44
N VAL A 11 7.63 -1.92 0.62
CA VAL A 11 6.41 -1.22 1.03
C VAL A 11 6.61 0.29 0.93
N THR A 12 5.83 0.99 0.14
CA THR A 12 5.93 2.45 0.07
C THR A 12 5.17 3.12 1.22
N GLY A 13 5.80 4.13 1.86
CA GLY A 13 5.19 4.85 2.98
C GLY A 13 5.07 3.99 4.26
N GLY A 14 6.15 3.28 4.64
CA GLY A 14 6.14 2.26 5.69
C GLY A 14 6.32 2.77 7.13
N THR A 15 6.42 4.09 7.39
CA THR A 15 6.79 4.60 8.71
C THR A 15 5.63 4.80 9.69
N ARG A 16 4.37 4.79 9.23
CA ARG A 16 3.18 5.04 10.05
C ARG A 16 1.92 4.37 9.49
N GLY A 17 0.87 4.35 10.30
CA GLY A 17 -0.46 3.92 9.90
C GLY A 17 -0.48 2.53 9.25
N ILE A 18 -1.23 2.39 8.17
CA ILE A 18 -1.37 1.13 7.42
C ILE A 18 0.00 0.61 6.94
N GLY A 19 0.84 1.49 6.41
CA GLY A 19 2.16 1.11 5.89
C GLY A 19 3.05 0.48 6.96
N ARG A 20 3.10 1.07 8.16
CA ARG A 20 3.83 0.51 9.30
C ARG A 20 3.27 -0.86 9.70
N GLY A 21 1.95 -0.97 9.83
CA GLY A 21 1.32 -2.26 10.14
C GLY A 21 1.63 -3.36 9.11
N ILE A 22 1.76 -2.99 7.82
CA ILE A 22 2.17 -3.94 6.77
C ILE A 22 3.62 -4.37 6.96
N VAL A 23 4.54 -3.43 7.22
CA VAL A 23 5.96 -3.73 7.44
C VAL A 23 6.13 -4.66 8.63
N GLU A 24 5.52 -4.32 9.77
CA GLU A 24 5.55 -5.13 11.00
C GLU A 24 5.02 -6.54 10.74
N ARG A 25 3.85 -6.66 10.13
CA ARG A 25 3.20 -7.94 9.87
C ARG A 25 3.98 -8.81 8.87
N PHE A 26 4.61 -8.20 7.87
CA PHE A 26 5.44 -8.92 6.89
C PHE A 26 6.70 -9.50 7.56
N VAL A 27 7.34 -8.73 8.44
CA VAL A 27 8.49 -9.19 9.24
C VAL A 27 8.08 -10.35 10.15
N GLU A 28 6.95 -10.26 10.86
CA GLU A 28 6.39 -11.33 11.69
C GLU A 28 6.14 -12.61 10.88
N GLU A 29 5.69 -12.48 9.62
CA GLU A 29 5.48 -13.60 8.71
C GLU A 29 6.76 -14.11 8.03
N GLY A 30 7.93 -13.57 8.42
CA GLY A 30 9.23 -14.07 8.02
C GLY A 30 9.80 -13.50 6.73
N ALA A 31 9.26 -12.38 6.23
CA ALA A 31 9.82 -11.66 5.09
C ALA A 31 11.02 -10.78 5.50
N ASP A 32 11.95 -10.57 4.57
CA ASP A 32 12.86 -9.46 4.60
C ASP A 32 12.18 -8.24 3.92
N VAL A 33 12.22 -7.06 4.55
CA VAL A 33 11.39 -5.93 4.13
C VAL A 33 12.19 -4.66 3.93
N ALA A 34 12.08 -4.05 2.75
CA ALA A 34 12.42 -2.65 2.56
C ALA A 34 11.14 -1.81 2.64
N PHE A 35 11.24 -0.61 3.19
CA PHE A 35 10.13 0.34 3.16
C PHE A 35 10.62 1.74 2.85
N THR A 36 9.78 2.52 2.13
CA THR A 36 10.15 3.90 1.81
C THR A 36 9.54 4.91 2.78
N TYR A 37 10.22 6.04 2.91
CA TYR A 37 9.77 7.23 3.61
C TYR A 37 10.21 8.49 2.86
N VAL A 38 9.50 9.60 3.06
CA VAL A 38 9.88 10.90 2.45
C VAL A 38 10.63 11.76 3.47
N SER A 39 10.09 11.83 4.69
CA SER A 39 10.62 12.66 5.78
C SER A 39 10.87 11.83 7.04
N SER A 40 11.58 12.42 8.01
CA SER A 40 11.86 11.79 9.32
C SER A 40 12.77 10.56 9.24
N PRO A 41 14.02 10.70 8.77
CA PRO A 41 14.98 9.60 8.65
C PRO A 41 15.22 8.90 9.99
N ASP A 42 15.31 9.63 11.10
CA ASP A 42 15.57 9.03 12.43
C ASP A 42 14.46 8.06 12.84
N LYS A 43 13.18 8.43 12.60
CA LYS A 43 12.06 7.55 12.89
C LYS A 43 12.05 6.31 11.99
N ALA A 44 12.41 6.48 10.72
CA ALA A 44 12.45 5.37 9.78
C ALA A 44 13.58 4.38 10.12
N ASN A 45 14.78 4.89 10.44
CA ASN A 45 15.92 4.06 10.83
C ASN A 45 15.66 3.35 12.16
N ALA A 46 15.12 4.04 13.16
CA ALA A 46 14.77 3.43 14.44
C ALA A 46 13.74 2.28 14.28
N LEU A 47 12.74 2.46 13.41
CA LEU A 47 11.78 1.39 13.10
C LEU A 47 12.47 0.19 12.41
N ALA A 48 13.35 0.44 11.45
CA ALA A 48 14.08 -0.63 10.78
C ALA A 48 14.96 -1.41 11.76
N GLU A 49 15.68 -0.73 12.65
CA GLU A 49 16.51 -1.36 13.69
C GLU A 49 15.67 -2.16 14.71
N GLU A 50 14.52 -1.62 15.11
CA GLU A 50 13.60 -2.30 16.02
C GLU A 50 13.13 -3.64 15.43
N LEU A 51 12.65 -3.60 14.19
CA LEU A 51 12.08 -4.77 13.52
C LEU A 51 13.15 -5.81 13.12
N ALA A 52 14.37 -5.36 12.84
CA ALA A 52 15.49 -6.26 12.50
C ALA A 52 15.92 -7.14 13.70
N LYS A 53 15.59 -6.77 14.93
CA LYS A 53 15.89 -7.59 16.15
C LYS A 53 15.28 -8.99 16.09
N GLY A 54 14.20 -9.16 15.32
CA GLY A 54 13.58 -10.48 15.05
C GLY A 54 14.37 -11.38 14.08
N GLY A 55 15.56 -10.96 13.63
CA GLY A 55 16.45 -11.76 12.76
C GLY A 55 16.05 -11.67 11.27
N ARG A 56 15.19 -10.74 10.89
CA ARG A 56 14.88 -10.40 9.49
C ARG A 56 15.68 -9.18 9.05
N LYS A 57 15.98 -9.09 7.76
CA LYS A 57 16.59 -7.89 7.21
C LYS A 57 15.50 -6.85 6.97
N VAL A 58 15.65 -5.67 7.60
CA VAL A 58 14.71 -4.55 7.43
C VAL A 58 15.49 -3.31 7.03
N VAL A 59 15.08 -2.64 5.96
CA VAL A 59 15.81 -1.51 5.37
C VAL A 59 14.87 -0.32 5.15
N ALA A 60 15.22 0.84 5.69
CA ALA A 60 14.53 2.09 5.42
C ALA A 60 15.19 2.81 4.23
N ILE A 61 14.40 3.22 3.24
CA ILE A 61 14.88 3.87 2.02
C ILE A 61 14.18 5.22 1.88
N GLN A 62 14.96 6.32 1.80
CA GLN A 62 14.36 7.62 1.54
C GLN A 62 13.99 7.73 0.06
N SER A 63 12.71 7.90 -0.24
CA SER A 63 12.21 8.02 -1.61
C SER A 63 10.83 8.65 -1.65
N ASP A 64 10.64 9.60 -2.57
CA ASP A 64 9.32 10.04 -2.99
C ASP A 64 8.86 9.15 -4.17
N ALA A 65 7.88 8.30 -3.94
CA ALA A 65 7.34 7.43 -4.98
C ALA A 65 6.65 8.20 -6.13
N GLY A 66 6.25 9.45 -5.92
CA GLY A 66 5.73 10.35 -6.96
C GLY A 66 6.79 10.79 -7.98
N ASP A 67 8.07 10.77 -7.61
CA ASP A 67 9.20 10.99 -8.51
C ASP A 67 9.63 9.68 -9.18
N PHE A 68 9.72 9.72 -10.52
CA PHE A 68 10.02 8.52 -11.31
C PHE A 68 11.43 7.96 -11.05
N ASN A 69 12.41 8.84 -10.94
CA ASN A 69 13.82 8.43 -10.75
C ASN A 69 14.04 7.95 -9.31
N ALA A 70 13.43 8.61 -8.32
CA ALA A 70 13.50 8.18 -6.93
C ALA A 70 12.83 6.81 -6.73
N ALA A 71 11.70 6.54 -7.41
CA ALA A 71 11.04 5.24 -7.39
C ALA A 71 11.94 4.14 -7.99
N GLN A 72 12.62 4.41 -9.12
CA GLN A 72 13.58 3.47 -9.72
C GLN A 72 14.75 3.20 -8.76
N ALA A 73 15.34 4.25 -8.20
CA ALA A 73 16.46 4.13 -7.27
C ALA A 73 16.09 3.31 -6.01
N ALA A 74 14.88 3.51 -5.47
CA ALA A 74 14.40 2.73 -4.32
C ALA A 74 14.25 1.24 -4.64
N VAL A 75 13.72 0.90 -5.81
CA VAL A 75 13.62 -0.50 -6.24
C VAL A 75 15.02 -1.09 -6.47
N ASP A 76 15.92 -0.37 -7.13
CA ASP A 76 17.29 -0.84 -7.38
C ASP A 76 18.05 -1.09 -6.06
N GLN A 77 17.88 -0.20 -5.07
CA GLN A 77 18.43 -0.38 -3.74
C GLN A 77 17.85 -1.62 -3.05
N ALA A 78 16.54 -1.81 -3.05
CA ALA A 78 15.90 -2.99 -2.46
C ALA A 78 16.37 -4.29 -3.12
N VAL A 79 16.50 -4.29 -4.46
CA VAL A 79 17.04 -5.45 -5.20
C VAL A 79 18.51 -5.71 -4.89
N THR A 80 19.31 -4.67 -4.72
CA THR A 80 20.73 -4.80 -4.31
C THR A 80 20.83 -5.41 -2.91
N GLU A 81 19.98 -5.00 -1.99
CA GLU A 81 19.98 -5.48 -0.60
C GLU A 81 19.54 -6.94 -0.47
N PHE A 82 18.59 -7.38 -1.28
CA PHE A 82 17.96 -8.70 -1.13
C PHE A 82 18.26 -9.69 -2.25
N GLY A 83 18.80 -9.23 -3.39
CA GLY A 83 19.04 -10.06 -4.58
C GLY A 83 17.78 -10.37 -5.39
N ARG A 84 16.59 -10.10 -4.84
CA ARG A 84 15.28 -10.36 -5.45
C ARG A 84 14.22 -9.41 -4.87
N LEU A 85 13.03 -9.36 -5.50
CA LEU A 85 11.88 -8.69 -4.92
C LEU A 85 10.60 -9.47 -5.28
N ASP A 86 9.95 -10.03 -4.26
CA ASP A 86 8.79 -10.92 -4.43
C ASP A 86 7.46 -10.17 -4.30
N VAL A 87 7.41 -9.18 -3.41
CA VAL A 87 6.18 -8.42 -3.12
C VAL A 87 6.46 -6.94 -3.20
N LEU A 88 5.66 -6.22 -3.98
CA LEU A 88 5.59 -4.76 -3.97
C LEU A 88 4.25 -4.34 -3.37
N VAL A 89 4.27 -3.50 -2.33
CA VAL A 89 3.08 -2.86 -1.78
C VAL A 89 3.11 -1.36 -2.04
N ASN A 90 2.29 -0.90 -2.95
CA ASN A 90 2.07 0.51 -3.26
C ASN A 90 1.07 1.10 -2.26
N ASN A 91 1.57 1.55 -1.09
CA ASN A 91 0.76 2.06 0.00
C ASN A 91 0.83 3.59 0.14
N ALA A 92 1.92 4.24 -0.28
CA ALA A 92 2.07 5.69 -0.15
C ALA A 92 0.86 6.45 -0.73
N GLY A 93 0.38 7.44 0.01
CA GLY A 93 -0.75 8.24 -0.41
C GLY A 93 -1.06 9.37 0.56
N ILE A 94 -1.74 10.38 0.04
CA ILE A 94 -2.20 11.58 0.76
C ILE A 94 -3.66 11.86 0.47
N THR A 95 -4.29 12.67 1.30
CA THR A 95 -5.57 13.33 1.04
C THR A 95 -5.37 14.85 1.00
N ARG A 96 -6.19 15.53 0.20
CA ARG A 96 -6.37 16.97 0.16
C ARG A 96 -7.85 17.21 -0.05
N ASP A 97 -8.60 17.07 1.04
CA ASP A 97 -10.06 17.05 1.03
C ASP A 97 -10.62 18.46 0.92
N GLN A 98 -11.40 18.70 -0.12
CA GLN A 98 -12.07 19.97 -0.36
C GLN A 98 -13.26 19.76 -1.30
N LEU A 99 -14.35 20.49 -1.09
CA LEU A 99 -15.47 20.52 -2.06
C LEU A 99 -14.94 20.94 -3.44
N LEU A 100 -15.41 20.30 -4.50
CA LEU A 100 -14.91 20.51 -5.86
C LEU A 100 -14.82 21.98 -6.27
N MET A 101 -15.83 22.79 -5.89
CA MET A 101 -15.86 24.22 -6.19
C MET A 101 -14.69 25.01 -5.54
N ARG A 102 -14.08 24.49 -4.49
CA ARG A 102 -12.98 25.14 -3.74
C ARG A 102 -11.64 24.42 -3.93
N MET A 103 -11.65 23.27 -4.57
CA MET A 103 -10.44 22.47 -4.79
C MET A 103 -9.50 23.20 -5.74
N SER A 104 -8.26 23.37 -5.36
CA SER A 104 -7.23 23.95 -6.22
C SER A 104 -6.68 22.90 -7.19
N GLU A 105 -6.14 23.37 -8.32
CA GLU A 105 -5.40 22.52 -9.26
C GLU A 105 -4.20 21.84 -8.56
N GLU A 106 -3.52 22.57 -7.68
CA GLU A 106 -2.41 22.05 -6.89
C GLU A 106 -2.83 20.87 -5.98
N ASP A 107 -3.98 20.98 -5.30
CA ASP A 107 -4.51 19.88 -4.48
C ASP A 107 -4.85 18.64 -5.31
N TRP A 108 -5.41 18.87 -6.50
CA TRP A 108 -5.68 17.80 -7.45
C TRP A 108 -4.39 17.13 -7.93
N ASP A 109 -3.44 17.89 -8.42
CA ASP A 109 -2.18 17.38 -8.98
C ASP A 109 -1.34 16.65 -7.94
N ASN A 110 -1.24 17.20 -6.73
CA ASN A 110 -0.52 16.58 -5.62
C ASN A 110 -1.12 15.20 -5.26
N VAL A 111 -2.44 15.07 -5.22
CA VAL A 111 -3.10 13.79 -4.92
C VAL A 111 -2.91 12.80 -6.06
N ILE A 112 -3.06 13.22 -7.32
CA ILE A 112 -2.85 12.33 -8.47
C ILE A 112 -1.38 11.89 -8.55
N ALA A 113 -0.43 12.80 -8.37
CA ALA A 113 0.99 12.48 -8.41
C ALA A 113 1.39 11.50 -7.31
N THR A 114 0.96 11.76 -6.07
CA THR A 114 1.36 10.94 -4.92
C THR A 114 0.62 9.61 -4.87
N ASN A 115 -0.67 9.57 -5.20
CA ASN A 115 -1.47 8.36 -5.03
C ASN A 115 -1.48 7.44 -6.26
N LEU A 116 -1.59 8.02 -7.47
CA LEU A 116 -1.78 7.22 -8.70
C LEU A 116 -0.49 7.10 -9.51
N LYS A 117 0.19 8.24 -9.78
CA LYS A 117 1.44 8.21 -10.54
C LYS A 117 2.53 7.41 -9.80
N SER A 118 2.58 7.47 -8.47
CA SER A 118 3.50 6.67 -7.66
C SER A 118 3.32 5.17 -7.88
N VAL A 119 2.07 4.69 -7.99
CA VAL A 119 1.76 3.29 -8.27
C VAL A 119 2.30 2.86 -9.63
N PHE A 120 2.14 3.71 -10.64
CA PHE A 120 2.75 3.50 -11.96
C PHE A 120 4.28 3.46 -11.87
N ASN A 121 4.91 4.46 -11.21
CA ASN A 121 6.36 4.57 -11.11
C ASN A 121 6.98 3.32 -10.46
N MET A 122 6.49 2.94 -9.29
CA MET A 122 6.99 1.79 -8.53
C MET A 122 6.75 0.46 -9.26
N THR A 123 5.56 0.30 -9.84
CA THR A 123 5.23 -0.90 -10.62
C THR A 123 6.14 -1.03 -11.83
N LYS A 124 6.36 0.06 -12.57
CA LYS A 124 7.27 0.07 -13.72
C LYS A 124 8.71 -0.23 -13.32
N ALA A 125 9.18 0.33 -12.22
CA ALA A 125 10.53 0.10 -11.71
C ALA A 125 10.77 -1.40 -11.38
N VAL A 126 9.81 -2.07 -10.73
CA VAL A 126 9.97 -3.47 -10.33
C VAL A 126 9.79 -4.47 -11.48
N MET A 127 9.15 -4.07 -12.58
CA MET A 127 8.79 -4.99 -13.67
C MET A 127 9.98 -5.79 -14.20
N ARG A 128 11.13 -5.15 -14.45
CA ARG A 128 12.31 -5.85 -14.99
C ARG A 128 12.76 -6.99 -14.09
N THR A 129 12.77 -6.76 -12.78
CA THR A 129 13.16 -7.74 -11.77
C THR A 129 12.15 -8.89 -11.73
N MET A 130 10.86 -8.61 -11.59
CA MET A 130 9.82 -9.63 -11.51
C MET A 130 9.67 -10.44 -12.81
N LEU A 131 9.83 -9.80 -13.98
CA LEU A 131 9.83 -10.50 -15.29
C LEU A 131 11.00 -11.48 -15.42
N LYS A 132 12.20 -11.09 -14.95
CA LYS A 132 13.37 -11.99 -14.91
C LYS A 132 13.15 -13.15 -13.94
N GLN A 133 12.54 -12.89 -12.79
CA GLN A 133 12.20 -13.90 -11.78
C GLN A 133 11.08 -14.85 -12.25
N ARG A 134 10.20 -14.40 -13.17
CA ARG A 134 8.94 -15.05 -13.54
C ARG A 134 8.04 -15.32 -12.32
N SER A 135 8.05 -14.39 -11.40
CA SER A 135 7.28 -14.45 -10.15
C SER A 135 7.20 -13.05 -9.53
N GLY A 136 6.07 -12.74 -8.91
CA GLY A 136 5.87 -11.49 -8.17
C GLY A 136 4.43 -11.29 -7.74
N SER A 137 4.24 -10.48 -6.69
CA SER A 137 2.93 -10.00 -6.25
C SER A 137 2.96 -8.49 -6.07
N ILE A 138 2.12 -7.78 -6.82
CA ILE A 138 1.95 -6.33 -6.73
C ILE A 138 0.62 -6.08 -6.03
N ILE A 139 0.66 -5.35 -4.92
CA ILE A 139 -0.49 -5.02 -4.08
C ILE A 139 -0.64 -3.50 -4.05
N ASN A 140 -1.76 -3.01 -4.53
CA ASN A 140 -2.02 -1.59 -4.68
C ASN A 140 -3.07 -1.11 -3.67
N MET A 141 -2.76 -0.13 -2.85
CA MET A 141 -3.70 0.43 -1.87
C MET A 141 -4.68 1.40 -2.54
N SER A 142 -5.90 0.90 -2.82
CA SER A 142 -7.05 1.71 -3.18
C SER A 142 -7.77 2.24 -1.92
N SER A 143 -9.08 2.35 -1.95
CA SER A 143 -9.97 2.76 -0.85
C SER A 143 -11.42 2.43 -1.22
N VAL A 144 -12.29 2.28 -0.23
CA VAL A 144 -13.75 2.28 -0.45
C VAL A 144 -14.21 3.57 -1.14
N VAL A 145 -13.52 4.69 -0.93
CA VAL A 145 -13.78 5.97 -1.61
C VAL A 145 -13.51 5.87 -3.11
N GLY A 146 -12.53 5.09 -3.54
CA GLY A 146 -12.30 4.83 -4.97
C GLY A 146 -13.37 3.96 -5.63
N VAL A 147 -14.19 3.27 -4.84
CA VAL A 147 -15.31 2.43 -5.33
C VAL A 147 -16.62 3.20 -5.34
N LYS A 148 -16.98 3.87 -4.23
CA LYS A 148 -18.30 4.54 -4.08
C LYS A 148 -18.27 6.05 -4.22
N GLY A 149 -17.09 6.68 -4.23
CA GLY A 149 -16.96 8.14 -4.10
C GLY A 149 -17.17 8.62 -2.67
N ASN A 150 -16.83 9.89 -2.43
CA ASN A 150 -17.16 10.62 -1.20
C ASN A 150 -17.17 12.13 -1.48
N ALA A 151 -18.13 12.86 -0.92
CA ALA A 151 -18.19 14.31 -1.04
C ALA A 151 -16.92 14.96 -0.45
N GLY A 152 -16.36 15.96 -1.14
CA GLY A 152 -15.12 16.61 -0.75
C GLY A 152 -13.83 15.85 -1.07
N GLN A 153 -13.91 14.67 -1.71
CA GLN A 153 -12.75 13.83 -2.03
C GLN A 153 -12.69 13.45 -3.52
N SER A 154 -13.08 14.32 -4.42
CA SER A 154 -13.12 14.00 -5.86
C SER A 154 -11.73 13.65 -6.43
N ASN A 155 -10.66 14.34 -6.02
CA ASN A 155 -9.28 14.04 -6.37
C ASN A 155 -8.83 12.67 -5.81
N TYR A 156 -9.10 12.43 -4.53
CA TYR A 156 -8.76 11.18 -3.86
C TYR A 156 -9.55 10.00 -4.46
N ALA A 157 -10.86 10.16 -4.66
CA ALA A 157 -11.71 9.16 -5.30
C ALA A 157 -11.21 8.80 -6.70
N ALA A 158 -10.89 9.80 -7.54
CA ALA A 158 -10.34 9.61 -8.87
C ALA A 158 -9.02 8.83 -8.82
N SER A 159 -8.09 9.21 -7.92
CA SER A 159 -6.81 8.52 -7.77
C SER A 159 -7.00 7.05 -7.38
N LYS A 160 -7.88 6.78 -6.40
CA LYS A 160 -8.11 5.43 -5.88
C LYS A 160 -8.93 4.54 -6.83
N ALA A 161 -9.85 5.11 -7.60
CA ALA A 161 -10.52 4.43 -8.71
C ALA A 161 -9.54 4.11 -9.86
N GLY A 162 -8.66 5.05 -10.20
CA GLY A 162 -7.60 4.84 -11.20
C GLY A 162 -6.68 3.67 -10.84
N ILE A 163 -6.34 3.50 -9.56
CA ILE A 163 -5.57 2.35 -9.07
C ILE A 163 -6.27 1.02 -9.37
N ILE A 164 -7.60 0.94 -9.22
CA ILE A 164 -8.37 -0.28 -9.52
C ILE A 164 -8.27 -0.63 -11.02
N GLY A 165 -8.45 0.36 -11.89
CA GLY A 165 -8.30 0.16 -13.35
C GLY A 165 -6.88 -0.24 -13.73
N PHE A 166 -5.87 0.46 -13.19
CA PHE A 166 -4.45 0.16 -13.39
C PHE A 166 -4.11 -1.28 -12.94
N THR A 167 -4.57 -1.69 -11.78
CA THR A 167 -4.36 -3.04 -11.23
C THR A 167 -4.83 -4.13 -12.19
N LYS A 168 -6.02 -3.98 -12.78
CA LYS A 168 -6.60 -4.93 -13.73
C LYS A 168 -5.78 -5.03 -15.02
N SER A 169 -5.36 -3.89 -15.57
CA SER A 169 -4.53 -3.84 -16.79
C SER A 169 -3.19 -4.54 -16.57
N VAL A 170 -2.50 -4.22 -15.45
CA VAL A 170 -1.23 -4.86 -15.08
C VAL A 170 -1.38 -6.37 -14.86
N ALA A 171 -2.49 -6.82 -14.28
CA ALA A 171 -2.78 -8.25 -14.11
C ALA A 171 -2.88 -8.99 -15.45
N LEU A 172 -3.53 -8.37 -16.45
CA LEU A 172 -3.64 -8.94 -17.80
C LEU A 172 -2.29 -8.97 -18.53
N GLU A 173 -1.48 -7.91 -18.39
CA GLU A 173 -0.17 -7.82 -19.05
C GLU A 173 0.85 -8.81 -18.47
N LEU A 174 0.87 -8.98 -17.16
CA LEU A 174 1.93 -9.70 -16.46
C LEU A 174 1.56 -11.14 -16.05
N GLY A 175 0.29 -11.52 -16.18
CA GLY A 175 -0.22 -12.83 -15.74
C GLY A 175 0.50 -14.01 -16.41
N SER A 176 0.84 -13.93 -17.70
CA SER A 176 1.59 -14.96 -18.44
C SER A 176 3.03 -15.16 -17.91
N ARG A 177 3.51 -14.24 -17.10
CA ARG A 177 4.81 -14.28 -16.42
C ARG A 177 4.71 -14.68 -14.95
N ASN A 178 3.55 -15.17 -14.51
CA ASN A 178 3.27 -15.55 -13.13
C ASN A 178 3.48 -14.36 -12.14
N ILE A 179 3.17 -13.14 -12.59
CA ILE A 179 3.19 -11.95 -11.78
C ILE A 179 1.74 -11.53 -11.56
N ARG A 180 1.34 -11.43 -10.31
CA ARG A 180 -0.02 -11.07 -9.91
C ARG A 180 -0.10 -9.58 -9.57
N SER A 181 -1.22 -8.95 -9.87
CA SER A 181 -1.51 -7.58 -9.48
C SER A 181 -2.91 -7.52 -8.91
N ASN A 182 -3.03 -7.11 -7.64
CA ASN A 182 -4.31 -6.97 -6.95
C ASN A 182 -4.36 -5.64 -6.20
N SER A 183 -5.56 -5.17 -5.90
CA SER A 183 -5.76 -4.01 -5.05
C SER A 183 -6.48 -4.37 -3.76
N ILE A 184 -6.23 -3.59 -2.72
CA ILE A 184 -6.98 -3.62 -1.46
C ILE A 184 -7.73 -2.29 -1.37
N ALA A 185 -9.00 -2.33 -0.98
CA ALA A 185 -9.82 -1.16 -0.71
C ALA A 185 -10.18 -1.11 0.78
N PRO A 186 -9.34 -0.46 1.63
CA PRO A 186 -9.66 -0.27 3.03
C PRO A 186 -10.88 0.61 3.20
N GLY A 187 -11.67 0.33 4.25
CA GLY A 187 -12.71 1.22 4.75
C GLY A 187 -12.16 2.26 5.72
N PHE A 188 -12.91 2.53 6.80
CA PHE A 188 -12.43 3.34 7.90
C PHE A 188 -11.42 2.54 8.74
N ILE A 189 -10.16 2.97 8.74
CA ILE A 189 -9.06 2.34 9.50
C ILE A 189 -8.60 3.31 10.58
N GLU A 190 -8.65 2.86 11.83
CA GLU A 190 -8.19 3.61 12.98
C GLU A 190 -6.66 3.68 12.99
N THR A 191 -6.12 4.88 12.89
CA THR A 191 -4.69 5.19 12.87
C THR A 191 -4.43 6.42 13.73
N GLU A 192 -3.17 6.79 13.93
CA GLU A 192 -2.82 8.04 14.60
C GLU A 192 -3.50 9.28 13.96
N MET A 193 -3.72 9.26 12.64
CA MET A 193 -4.40 10.36 11.93
C MET A 193 -5.89 10.44 12.25
N THR A 194 -6.55 9.32 12.45
CA THR A 194 -7.99 9.28 12.78
C THR A 194 -8.24 9.53 14.27
N GLY A 195 -7.24 9.30 15.13
CA GLY A 195 -7.29 9.59 16.55
C GLY A 195 -7.39 11.10 16.89
N ALA A 196 -7.17 11.98 15.91
CA ALA A 196 -7.36 13.43 16.04
C ALA A 196 -8.79 13.90 15.73
N LEU A 197 -9.68 12.98 15.29
CA LEU A 197 -11.08 13.30 14.98
C LEU A 197 -11.94 13.34 16.24
N ASP A 198 -13.06 14.10 16.17
CA ASP A 198 -14.05 14.12 17.24
C ASP A 198 -14.61 12.71 17.48
N GLU A 199 -14.62 12.28 18.75
CA GLU A 199 -15.05 10.93 19.12
C GLU A 199 -16.50 10.62 18.71
N LYS A 200 -17.36 11.62 18.68
CA LYS A 200 -18.75 11.46 18.20
C LYS A 200 -18.80 11.10 16.73
N VAL A 201 -17.96 11.75 15.90
CA VAL A 201 -17.88 11.46 14.46
C VAL A 201 -17.31 10.04 14.24
N VAL A 202 -16.30 9.65 15.01
CA VAL A 202 -15.75 8.31 14.95
C VAL A 202 -16.79 7.27 15.34
N GLU A 203 -17.56 7.52 16.39
CA GLU A 203 -18.62 6.61 16.84
C GLU A 203 -19.77 6.49 15.81
N GLU A 204 -20.19 7.60 15.19
CA GLU A 204 -21.15 7.56 14.09
C GLU A 204 -20.65 6.68 12.94
N TRP A 205 -19.38 6.79 12.58
CA TRP A 205 -18.79 5.96 11.54
C TRP A 205 -18.73 4.49 11.94
N ARG A 206 -18.36 4.17 13.20
CA ARG A 206 -18.38 2.79 13.72
C ARG A 206 -19.78 2.20 13.63
N GLN A 207 -20.82 2.97 14.01
CA GLN A 207 -22.20 2.53 13.94
C GLN A 207 -22.70 2.28 12.52
N ALA A 208 -22.19 3.00 11.54
CA ALA A 208 -22.51 2.80 10.13
C ALA A 208 -21.83 1.55 9.53
N ILE A 209 -20.75 1.04 10.15
CA ILE A 209 -20.05 -0.15 9.70
C ILE A 209 -20.79 -1.41 10.19
N PRO A 210 -21.12 -2.39 9.33
CA PRO A 210 -21.78 -3.64 9.75
C PRO A 210 -21.08 -4.36 10.91
N LEU A 211 -19.74 -4.45 10.92
CA LEU A 211 -18.97 -5.04 12.02
C LEU A 211 -18.84 -4.16 13.26
N LYS A 212 -19.49 -2.97 13.28
CA LYS A 212 -19.58 -2.05 14.44
C LYS A 212 -18.24 -1.64 15.05
N ARG A 213 -17.18 -1.62 14.26
CA ARG A 213 -15.85 -1.13 14.64
C ARG A 213 -15.12 -0.55 13.43
N GLY A 214 -14.19 0.33 13.66
CA GLY A 214 -13.16 0.64 12.69
C GLY A 214 -12.24 -0.56 12.44
N GLY A 215 -11.64 -0.62 11.27
CA GLY A 215 -10.53 -1.54 11.01
C GLY A 215 -9.24 -1.04 11.64
N THR A 216 -8.28 -1.92 11.84
CA THR A 216 -6.93 -1.60 12.31
C THR A 216 -5.93 -1.71 11.16
N PRO A 217 -4.73 -1.12 11.27
CA PRO A 217 -3.64 -1.39 10.32
C PRO A 217 -3.36 -2.89 10.14
N THR A 218 -3.49 -3.68 11.20
CA THR A 218 -3.33 -5.15 11.16
C THR A 218 -4.40 -5.85 10.31
N ASP A 219 -5.65 -5.38 10.34
CA ASP A 219 -6.71 -5.94 9.47
C ASP A 219 -6.32 -5.81 7.99
N VAL A 220 -5.75 -4.67 7.59
CA VAL A 220 -5.26 -4.43 6.23
C VAL A 220 -3.98 -5.21 5.93
N ALA A 221 -3.06 -5.25 6.89
CA ALA A 221 -1.80 -5.97 6.76
C ALA A 221 -2.00 -7.48 6.55
N ASN A 222 -2.97 -8.09 7.24
CA ASN A 222 -3.34 -9.50 7.05
C ASN A 222 -3.81 -9.78 5.61
N ALA A 223 -4.57 -8.87 5.00
CA ALA A 223 -4.94 -8.97 3.59
C ALA A 223 -3.73 -8.85 2.66
N CYS A 224 -2.75 -7.99 3.01
CA CYS A 224 -1.49 -7.90 2.28
C CYS A 224 -0.67 -9.18 2.40
N VAL A 225 -0.59 -9.80 3.59
CA VAL A 225 0.07 -11.10 3.79
C VAL A 225 -0.57 -12.17 2.91
N PHE A 226 -1.90 -12.27 2.91
CA PHE A 226 -2.62 -13.20 2.04
C PHE A 226 -2.28 -12.99 0.57
N LEU A 227 -2.39 -11.76 0.06
CA LEU A 227 -2.09 -11.44 -1.34
C LEU A 227 -0.59 -11.56 -1.69
N GLY A 228 0.31 -11.38 -0.74
CA GLY A 228 1.75 -11.56 -0.89
C GLY A 228 2.21 -13.02 -0.85
N SER A 229 1.40 -13.90 -0.26
CA SER A 229 1.71 -15.31 -0.07
C SER A 229 1.23 -16.19 -1.23
N ASP A 230 1.62 -17.47 -1.16
CA ASP A 230 1.21 -18.48 -2.14
C ASP A 230 -0.26 -18.91 -1.98
N LEU A 231 -0.91 -18.55 -0.86
CA LEU A 231 -2.34 -18.77 -0.65
C LEU A 231 -3.21 -18.06 -1.71
N SER A 232 -2.70 -17.01 -2.32
CA SER A 232 -3.39 -16.23 -3.37
C SER A 232 -2.82 -16.50 -4.78
N ALA A 233 -2.15 -17.63 -4.99
CA ALA A 233 -1.46 -17.95 -6.26
C ALA A 233 -2.37 -17.89 -7.49
N TYR A 234 -3.68 -18.11 -7.35
CA TYR A 234 -4.65 -18.04 -8.46
C TYR A 234 -5.55 -16.79 -8.40
N ILE A 235 -5.10 -15.73 -7.68
CA ILE A 235 -5.84 -14.47 -7.53
C ILE A 235 -5.04 -13.34 -8.18
N THR A 236 -5.58 -12.75 -9.25
CA THR A 236 -5.01 -11.57 -9.92
C THR A 236 -6.13 -10.70 -10.49
N GLY A 237 -5.89 -9.38 -10.62
CA GLY A 237 -6.86 -8.41 -11.13
C GLY A 237 -8.01 -8.08 -10.17
N GLN A 238 -7.95 -8.53 -8.92
CA GLN A 238 -9.03 -8.37 -7.95
C GLN A 238 -8.86 -7.15 -7.06
N THR A 239 -9.99 -6.64 -6.55
CA THR A 239 -10.03 -5.64 -5.48
C THR A 239 -10.64 -6.28 -4.24
N LEU A 240 -9.82 -6.45 -3.21
CA LEU A 240 -10.25 -7.00 -1.92
C LEU A 240 -10.69 -5.85 -0.99
N HIS A 241 -11.96 -5.83 -0.59
CA HIS A 241 -12.46 -4.85 0.35
C HIS A 241 -12.13 -5.28 1.79
N VAL A 242 -11.44 -4.42 2.53
CA VAL A 242 -11.14 -4.57 3.96
C VAL A 242 -11.84 -3.43 4.69
N CYS A 243 -13.16 -3.54 4.81
CA CYS A 243 -14.02 -2.41 5.16
C CYS A 243 -15.10 -2.72 6.20
N GLY A 244 -15.08 -3.90 6.83
CA GLY A 244 -16.09 -4.27 7.81
C GLY A 244 -17.53 -4.35 7.28
N GLY A 245 -17.69 -4.47 5.94
CA GLY A 245 -19.00 -4.51 5.28
C GLY A 245 -19.53 -3.15 4.81
N MET A 246 -18.74 -2.07 4.82
CA MET A 246 -19.16 -0.74 4.32
C MET A 246 -19.55 -0.73 2.84
N LEU A 247 -19.06 -1.70 2.08
CA LEU A 247 -19.36 -1.92 0.66
C LEU A 247 -19.88 -3.34 0.47
N THR A 248 -21.13 -3.53 0.71
CA THR A 248 -21.88 -4.77 0.46
C THR A 248 -23.00 -4.49 -0.52
#